data_8ea7ff4e93a3d0d3cacbee9f8ff5673d
#
_entry.id   8ea7ff4e93a3d0d3cacbee9f8ff5673d
#
_cell.length_a   1.000
_cell.length_b   1.000
_cell.length_c   1.000
_cell.angle_alpha   90.00
_cell.angle_beta   90.00
_cell.angle_gamma   90.00
#
_symmetry.space_group_name_H-M   'P 1'
#
loop_
_entity.id
_entity.type
_entity.pdbx_description
1 polymer ?
#
loop_
_entity_poly.entity_id
_entity_poly.type
_entity_poly.pdbx_seq_one_letter_code
_entity_poly.pdbx_strand_id
1 'polypeptide(L)'
;TSRFLLDVRKRWGNPISVQIEHVRGGFASVSSAQQDKRDYERANERRYQYRQAIIQQLQNDDGIDIDAVRDADIRRQQAITRQNGECLYCGRTITFRTCEMDHIVPRKGAGSTNTRDNFAAVCEECNRMKSNLPFAVWANTESAKARGVSLKDAIDRVEMFNIDSRELAGSRATKQFKQGILDGVLEPAHDHILPVRGVDME
;
A
#
# COMPACT_ATOMS: atom_id res chain seq x y z
N THR A 1 -33.69 11.46 8.36
CA THR A 1 -33.04 11.82 9.66
C THR A 1 -33.26 13.29 9.98
N SER A 2 -33.05 14.22 9.03
CA SER A 2 -33.19 15.67 9.27
C SER A 2 -34.62 16.09 9.66
N ARG A 3 -35.64 15.53 9.01
CA ARG A 3 -37.04 15.81 9.36
C ARG A 3 -37.40 15.38 10.79
N PHE A 4 -36.99 14.19 11.20
CA PHE A 4 -37.20 13.67 12.53
C PHE A 4 -36.58 14.58 13.61
N LEU A 5 -35.34 14.98 13.41
CA LEU A 5 -34.65 15.89 14.36
C LEU A 5 -35.34 17.28 14.45
N LEU A 6 -35.88 17.78 13.34
CA LEU A 6 -36.64 19.03 13.33
C LEU A 6 -37.96 18.88 14.10
N ASP A 7 -38.66 17.76 13.99
CA ASP A 7 -39.92 17.52 14.70
C ASP A 7 -39.69 17.32 16.20
N VAL A 8 -38.61 16.61 16.58
CA VAL A 8 -38.15 16.46 17.97
C VAL A 8 -37.87 17.85 18.57
N ARG A 9 -37.09 18.68 17.84
CA ARG A 9 -36.76 20.03 18.28
C ARG A 9 -38.00 20.92 18.46
N LYS A 10 -38.97 20.83 17.58
CA LYS A 10 -40.21 21.58 17.67
C LYS A 10 -41.04 21.20 18.89
N ARG A 11 -41.02 19.92 19.28
CA ARG A 11 -41.86 19.38 20.33
C ARG A 11 -41.22 19.44 21.71
N TRP A 12 -39.90 19.30 21.80
CA TRP A 12 -39.18 19.17 23.07
C TRP A 12 -38.00 20.15 23.24
N GLY A 13 -37.81 21.08 22.30
CA GLY A 13 -36.66 21.99 22.31
C GLY A 13 -35.37 21.44 21.72
N ASN A 14 -34.28 22.17 21.86
CA ASN A 14 -32.98 21.76 21.34
C ASN A 14 -32.43 20.61 22.18
N PRO A 15 -32.04 19.49 21.57
CA PRO A 15 -31.39 18.40 22.29
C PRO A 15 -30.01 18.83 22.79
N ILE A 16 -29.64 18.36 23.98
CA ILE A 16 -28.33 18.61 24.59
C ILE A 16 -27.26 17.77 23.83
N SER A 17 -27.62 16.58 23.37
CA SER A 17 -26.76 15.72 22.54
C SER A 17 -27.62 14.87 21.61
N VAL A 18 -27.03 14.48 20.46
CA VAL A 18 -27.64 13.54 19.51
C VAL A 18 -26.66 12.42 19.28
N GLN A 19 -27.04 11.21 19.70
CA GLN A 19 -26.25 10.01 19.43
C GLN A 19 -26.81 9.32 18.19
N ILE A 20 -25.97 9.16 17.14
CA ILE A 20 -26.35 8.48 15.92
C ILE A 20 -25.65 7.13 15.91
N GLU A 21 -26.40 6.05 16.08
CA GLU A 21 -25.91 4.72 15.82
C GLU A 21 -25.94 4.45 14.31
N HIS A 22 -24.77 4.24 13.73
CA HIS A 22 -24.64 3.82 12.35
C HIS A 22 -24.57 2.30 12.29
N VAL A 23 -25.71 1.65 12.09
CA VAL A 23 -25.72 0.21 11.81
C VAL A 23 -25.16 0.02 10.42
N ARG A 24 -23.93 -0.51 10.31
CA ARG A 24 -23.28 -0.87 9.04
C ARG A 24 -23.86 -2.10 8.35
N GLY A 25 -25.02 -2.54 8.72
CA GLY A 25 -25.82 -3.54 8.04
C GLY A 25 -27.15 -2.87 7.68
N GLY A 26 -27.28 -2.37 6.47
CA GLY A 26 -28.60 -2.11 5.90
C GLY A 26 -29.42 -3.39 6.01
N PHE A 27 -30.73 -3.26 6.07
CA PHE A 27 -31.64 -4.42 5.93
C PHE A 27 -31.46 -5.02 4.54
N ALA A 28 -30.36 -5.77 4.37
CA ALA A 28 -30.15 -6.53 3.16
C ALA A 28 -31.29 -7.54 3.05
N SER A 29 -31.99 -7.56 1.96
CA SER A 29 -32.94 -8.65 1.69
C SER A 29 -32.18 -9.98 1.76
N VAL A 30 -32.83 -11.06 2.09
CA VAL A 30 -32.23 -12.41 2.13
C VAL A 30 -31.50 -12.71 0.83
N SER A 31 -32.03 -12.23 -0.31
CA SER A 31 -31.42 -12.37 -1.65
C SER A 31 -30.13 -11.58 -1.78
N SER A 32 -30.03 -10.34 -1.25
CA SER A 32 -28.79 -9.56 -1.31
C SER A 32 -27.72 -10.14 -0.39
N ALA A 33 -28.07 -10.59 0.80
CA ALA A 33 -27.12 -11.26 1.71
C ALA A 33 -26.57 -12.58 1.11
N GLN A 34 -27.40 -13.34 0.39
CA GLN A 34 -26.94 -14.51 -0.33
C GLN A 34 -26.03 -14.17 -1.52
N GLN A 35 -26.33 -13.08 -2.23
CA GLN A 35 -25.48 -12.61 -3.31
C GLN A 35 -24.11 -12.15 -2.76
N ASP A 36 -24.09 -11.34 -1.71
CA ASP A 36 -22.86 -10.88 -1.06
C ASP A 36 -22.00 -12.06 -0.58
N LYS A 37 -22.63 -13.10 -0.01
CA LYS A 37 -21.93 -14.33 0.37
C LYS A 37 -21.28 -15.03 -0.82
N ARG A 38 -22.02 -15.22 -1.92
CA ARG A 38 -21.50 -15.84 -3.15
C ARG A 38 -20.34 -15.03 -3.74
N ASP A 39 -20.46 -13.70 -3.75
CA ASP A 39 -19.42 -12.83 -4.28
C ASP A 39 -18.17 -12.86 -3.41
N TYR A 40 -18.32 -12.94 -2.09
CA TYR A 40 -17.23 -13.15 -1.16
C TYR A 40 -16.53 -14.50 -1.36
N GLU A 41 -17.30 -15.59 -1.50
CA GLU A 41 -16.76 -16.93 -1.76
C GLU A 41 -15.98 -16.97 -3.08
N ARG A 42 -16.54 -16.40 -4.16
CA ARG A 42 -15.86 -16.29 -5.46
C ARG A 42 -14.58 -15.44 -5.37
N ALA A 43 -14.60 -14.36 -4.61
CA ALA A 43 -13.43 -13.52 -4.40
C ALA A 43 -12.32 -14.27 -3.63
N ASN A 44 -12.69 -15.05 -2.62
CA ASN A 44 -11.76 -15.88 -1.86
C ASN A 44 -11.16 -17.00 -2.72
N GLU A 45 -11.98 -17.67 -3.52
CA GLU A 45 -11.50 -18.70 -4.44
C GLU A 45 -10.51 -18.13 -5.45
N ARG A 46 -10.80 -16.99 -6.06
CA ARG A 46 -9.85 -16.30 -6.97
C ARG A 46 -8.55 -15.93 -6.27
N ARG A 47 -8.60 -15.45 -5.02
CA ARG A 47 -7.38 -15.14 -4.24
C ARG A 47 -6.57 -16.41 -3.95
N TYR A 48 -7.24 -17.49 -3.60
CA TYR A 48 -6.59 -18.76 -3.36
C TYR A 48 -5.87 -19.27 -4.62
N GLN A 49 -6.55 -19.31 -5.75
CA GLN A 49 -5.98 -19.74 -7.03
C GLN A 49 -4.80 -18.85 -7.45
N TYR A 50 -4.92 -17.55 -7.27
CA TYR A 50 -3.83 -16.62 -7.54
C TYR A 50 -2.62 -16.87 -6.64
N ARG A 51 -2.85 -17.13 -5.36
CA ARG A 51 -1.80 -17.52 -4.42
C ARG A 51 -1.09 -18.80 -4.85
N GLN A 52 -1.84 -19.83 -5.23
CA GLN A 52 -1.28 -21.12 -5.69
C GLN A 52 -0.44 -20.94 -6.96
N ALA A 53 -0.89 -20.12 -7.90
CA ALA A 53 -0.12 -19.82 -9.12
C ALA A 53 1.23 -19.16 -8.79
N ILE A 54 1.28 -18.22 -7.83
CA ILE A 54 2.55 -17.62 -7.38
C ILE A 54 3.46 -18.65 -6.71
N ILE A 55 2.92 -19.51 -5.85
CA ILE A 55 3.71 -20.56 -5.19
C ILE A 55 4.33 -21.48 -6.23
N GLN A 56 3.58 -21.88 -7.23
CA GLN A 56 4.04 -22.73 -8.31
C GLN A 56 5.09 -22.04 -9.19
N GLN A 57 4.93 -20.74 -9.45
CA GLN A 57 5.93 -19.94 -10.13
C GLN A 57 7.25 -19.89 -9.34
N LEU A 58 7.20 -19.61 -8.03
CA LEU A 58 8.39 -19.57 -7.18
C LEU A 58 9.13 -20.92 -7.13
N GLN A 59 8.38 -22.02 -7.16
CA GLN A 59 8.98 -23.35 -7.25
C GLN A 59 9.68 -23.56 -8.59
N ASN A 60 9.03 -23.22 -9.70
CA ASN A 60 9.54 -23.48 -11.04
C ASN A 60 10.72 -22.57 -11.39
N ASP A 61 10.63 -21.27 -11.08
CA ASP A 61 11.60 -20.27 -11.52
C ASP A 61 12.76 -20.11 -10.53
N ASP A 62 12.51 -20.25 -9.24
CA ASP A 62 13.49 -20.01 -8.17
C ASP A 62 13.87 -21.26 -7.38
N GLY A 63 13.23 -22.41 -7.64
CA GLY A 63 13.49 -23.68 -6.95
C GLY A 63 13.18 -23.61 -5.45
N ILE A 64 12.19 -22.79 -5.05
CA ILE A 64 11.78 -22.64 -3.65
C ILE A 64 10.86 -23.80 -3.28
N ASP A 65 11.11 -24.42 -2.13
CA ASP A 65 10.24 -25.46 -1.58
C ASP A 65 8.85 -24.87 -1.29
N ILE A 66 7.82 -25.53 -1.81
CA ILE A 66 6.42 -25.12 -1.65
C ILE A 66 6.05 -24.95 -0.18
N ASP A 67 6.49 -25.86 0.68
CA ASP A 67 6.18 -25.86 2.10
C ASP A 67 6.91 -24.74 2.87
N ALA A 68 7.96 -24.17 2.28
CA ALA A 68 8.72 -23.07 2.83
C ALA A 68 8.16 -21.67 2.44
N VAL A 69 7.25 -21.58 1.47
CA VAL A 69 6.72 -20.29 0.97
C VAL A 69 5.85 -19.60 2.01
N ARG A 70 6.25 -18.43 2.43
CA ARG A 70 5.54 -17.57 3.40
C ARG A 70 4.77 -16.46 2.70
N ASP A 71 3.86 -15.83 3.42
CA ASP A 71 3.11 -14.66 2.94
C ASP A 71 4.00 -13.48 2.52
N ALA A 72 5.18 -13.35 3.13
CA ALA A 72 6.17 -12.37 2.72
C ALA A 72 6.71 -12.63 1.32
N ASP A 73 6.94 -13.90 0.98
CA ASP A 73 7.44 -14.32 -0.33
C ASP A 73 6.41 -14.07 -1.42
N ILE A 74 5.14 -14.35 -1.12
CA ILE A 74 4.04 -14.06 -2.03
C ILE A 74 3.93 -12.55 -2.28
N ARG A 75 3.99 -11.72 -1.24
CA ARG A 75 3.97 -10.25 -1.39
C ARG A 75 5.15 -9.74 -2.19
N ARG A 76 6.34 -10.34 -2.00
CA ARG A 76 7.55 -10.01 -2.78
C ARG A 76 7.33 -10.31 -4.24
N GLN A 77 6.89 -11.53 -4.59
CA GLN A 77 6.64 -11.92 -5.97
C GLN A 77 5.54 -11.07 -6.62
N GLN A 78 4.47 -10.78 -5.89
CA GLN A 78 3.42 -9.85 -6.37
C GLN A 78 3.98 -8.47 -6.70
N ALA A 79 4.86 -7.93 -5.86
CA ALA A 79 5.47 -6.63 -6.11
C ALA A 79 6.40 -6.66 -7.34
N ILE A 80 7.20 -7.72 -7.51
CA ILE A 80 8.05 -7.89 -8.69
C ILE A 80 7.19 -7.96 -9.96
N THR A 81 6.16 -8.79 -9.97
CA THR A 81 5.26 -8.93 -11.13
C THR A 81 4.54 -7.61 -11.44
N ARG A 82 4.06 -6.91 -10.43
CA ARG A 82 3.42 -5.60 -10.57
C ARG A 82 4.36 -4.57 -11.21
N GLN A 83 5.65 -4.62 -10.88
CA GLN A 83 6.68 -3.70 -11.34
C GLN A 83 7.38 -4.19 -12.63
N ASN A 84 6.84 -5.22 -13.31
CA ASN A 84 7.41 -5.79 -14.53
C ASN A 84 8.87 -6.28 -14.36
N GLY A 85 9.25 -6.72 -13.17
CA GLY A 85 10.60 -7.18 -12.86
C GLY A 85 11.64 -6.07 -12.72
N GLU A 86 11.22 -4.82 -12.49
CA GLU A 86 12.11 -3.67 -12.35
C GLU A 86 12.11 -3.09 -10.93
N CYS A 87 13.27 -2.63 -10.48
CA CYS A 87 13.40 -1.85 -9.27
C CYS A 87 12.60 -0.56 -9.41
N LEU A 88 11.66 -0.30 -8.51
CA LEU A 88 10.84 0.92 -8.56
C LEU A 88 11.69 2.20 -8.64
N TYR A 89 12.82 2.22 -7.93
CA TYR A 89 13.61 3.43 -7.79
C TYR A 89 14.57 3.70 -8.94
N CYS A 90 15.34 2.72 -9.38
CA CYS A 90 16.37 2.93 -10.42
C CYS A 90 16.09 2.21 -11.75
N GLY A 91 15.02 1.43 -11.88
CA GLY A 91 14.64 0.73 -13.10
C GLY A 91 15.51 -0.49 -13.45
N ARG A 92 16.50 -0.86 -12.64
CA ARG A 92 17.30 -2.07 -12.90
C ARG A 92 16.43 -3.31 -12.75
N THR A 93 16.69 -4.32 -13.57
CA THR A 93 16.04 -5.63 -13.45
C THR A 93 16.30 -6.24 -12.07
N ILE A 94 15.25 -6.76 -11.46
CA ILE A 94 15.26 -7.48 -10.19
C ILE A 94 14.58 -8.83 -10.34
N THR A 95 15.03 -9.77 -9.54
CA THR A 95 14.42 -11.11 -9.41
C THR A 95 13.99 -11.33 -7.98
N PHE A 96 13.31 -12.45 -7.73
CA PHE A 96 12.93 -12.81 -6.35
C PHE A 96 14.14 -12.86 -5.40
N ARG A 97 15.29 -13.32 -5.87
CA ARG A 97 16.53 -13.46 -5.07
C ARG A 97 17.31 -12.16 -4.90
N THR A 98 17.16 -11.21 -5.83
CA THR A 98 17.95 -9.96 -5.86
C THR A 98 17.17 -8.74 -5.43
N CYS A 99 15.88 -8.88 -5.11
CA CYS A 99 15.08 -7.78 -4.63
C CYS A 99 14.88 -7.80 -3.12
N GLU A 100 14.65 -6.64 -2.57
CA GLU A 100 14.19 -6.39 -1.22
C GLU A 100 12.87 -5.64 -1.24
N MET A 101 12.08 -5.81 -0.16
CA MET A 101 10.83 -5.08 0.01
C MET A 101 11.07 -3.85 0.87
N ASP A 102 10.85 -2.69 0.28
CA ASP A 102 11.01 -1.41 0.97
C ASP A 102 9.67 -0.70 1.19
N HIS A 103 9.58 0.05 2.29
CA HIS A 103 8.49 0.99 2.53
C HIS A 103 8.79 2.31 1.81
N ILE A 104 7.94 2.70 0.86
CA ILE A 104 8.08 3.96 0.11
C ILE A 104 8.08 5.12 1.10
N VAL A 105 7.08 5.18 1.98
CA VAL A 105 7.07 6.00 3.19
C VAL A 105 7.65 5.16 4.32
N PRO A 106 8.81 5.53 4.88
CA PRO A 106 9.52 4.73 5.89
C PRO A 106 8.67 4.43 7.12
N ARG A 107 8.91 3.29 7.78
CA ARG A 107 8.14 2.87 8.97
C ARG A 107 8.06 3.92 10.07
N LYS A 108 9.08 4.77 10.21
CA LYS A 108 9.12 5.88 11.18
C LYS A 108 8.55 7.18 10.64
N GLY A 109 8.14 7.20 9.37
CA GLY A 109 7.57 8.39 8.72
C GLY A 109 6.09 8.56 9.06
N ALA A 110 5.64 9.80 9.14
CA ALA A 110 4.22 10.11 9.25
C ALA A 110 3.47 9.55 8.03
N GLY A 111 2.30 8.97 8.25
CA GLY A 111 1.51 8.35 7.17
C GLY A 111 2.01 6.97 6.70
N SER A 112 3.06 6.41 7.30
CA SER A 112 3.52 5.06 6.97
C SER A 112 2.45 4.02 7.25
N THR A 113 2.27 3.11 6.31
CA THR A 113 1.33 1.99 6.41
C THR A 113 2.02 0.67 6.10
N ASN A 114 1.47 -0.43 6.59
CA ASN A 114 1.88 -1.79 6.21
C ASN A 114 1.00 -2.37 5.09
N THR A 115 0.32 -1.50 4.35
CA THR A 115 -0.49 -1.89 3.20
C THR A 115 0.37 -2.12 1.95
N ARG A 116 -0.15 -2.89 1.01
CA ARG A 116 0.61 -3.29 -0.19
C ARG A 116 1.01 -2.11 -1.08
N ASP A 117 0.26 -1.03 -1.03
CA ASP A 117 0.50 0.21 -1.76
C ASP A 117 1.66 1.06 -1.20
N ASN A 118 2.12 0.77 0.01
CA ASN A 118 3.35 1.34 0.57
C ASN A 118 4.57 0.41 0.42
N PHE A 119 4.44 -0.74 -0.23
CA PHE A 119 5.55 -1.66 -0.46
C PHE A 119 6.00 -1.66 -1.91
N ALA A 120 7.30 -1.47 -2.12
CA ALA A 120 7.97 -1.58 -3.40
C ALA A 120 9.02 -2.70 -3.40
N ALA A 121 9.13 -3.40 -4.52
CA ALA A 121 10.27 -4.26 -4.80
C ALA A 121 11.42 -3.40 -5.34
N VAL A 122 12.56 -3.44 -4.68
CA VAL A 122 13.72 -2.61 -5.01
C VAL A 122 15.00 -3.45 -4.98
N CYS A 123 16.04 -3.01 -5.67
CA CYS A 123 17.34 -3.67 -5.53
C CYS A 123 17.96 -3.33 -4.17
N GLU A 124 18.76 -4.26 -3.64
CA GLU A 124 19.44 -4.13 -2.35
C GLU A 124 20.15 -2.77 -2.18
N GLU A 125 20.84 -2.35 -3.22
CA GLU A 125 21.60 -1.12 -3.17
C GLU A 125 20.72 0.13 -3.02
N CYS A 126 19.60 0.22 -3.75
CA CYS A 126 18.63 1.30 -3.59
C CYS A 126 18.01 1.30 -2.19
N ASN A 127 17.66 0.13 -1.66
CA ASN A 127 17.09 0.00 -0.33
C ASN A 127 18.08 0.49 0.74
N ARG A 128 19.34 0.03 0.66
CA ARG A 128 20.40 0.44 1.58
C ARG A 128 20.68 1.94 1.52
N MET A 129 20.76 2.52 0.32
CA MET A 129 21.07 3.94 0.13
C MET A 129 19.92 4.85 0.57
N LYS A 130 18.68 4.46 0.29
CA LYS A 130 17.49 5.22 0.73
C LYS A 130 17.35 5.17 2.26
N SER A 131 17.64 4.02 2.87
CA SER A 131 17.54 3.85 4.32
C SER A 131 16.16 4.29 4.85
N ASN A 132 16.12 5.11 5.88
CA ASN A 132 14.90 5.62 6.51
C ASN A 132 14.42 6.97 5.94
N LEU A 133 14.95 7.40 4.79
CA LEU A 133 14.47 8.62 4.14
C LEU A 133 13.19 8.34 3.34
N PRO A 134 12.23 9.27 3.31
CA PRO A 134 11.17 9.24 2.31
C PRO A 134 11.78 9.22 0.91
N PHE A 135 11.16 8.51 -0.02
CA PHE A 135 11.73 8.33 -1.36
C PHE A 135 12.03 9.68 -2.03
N ALA A 136 11.08 10.62 -1.97
CA ALA A 136 11.25 11.93 -2.61
C ALA A 136 12.41 12.74 -2.02
N VAL A 137 12.68 12.61 -0.73
CA VAL A 137 13.84 13.26 -0.10
C VAL A 137 15.12 12.62 -0.58
N TRP A 138 15.20 11.28 -0.55
CA TRP A 138 16.38 10.57 -1.01
C TRP A 138 16.65 10.78 -2.50
N ALA A 139 15.65 10.77 -3.37
CA ALA A 139 15.79 10.95 -4.80
C ALA A 139 16.45 12.32 -5.20
N ASN A 140 16.37 13.31 -4.30
CA ASN A 140 17.02 14.62 -4.50
C ASN A 140 18.49 14.65 -4.07
N THR A 141 19.00 13.60 -3.44
CA THR A 141 20.42 13.53 -3.04
C THR A 141 21.34 13.25 -4.24
N GLU A 142 22.58 13.71 -4.16
CA GLU A 142 23.57 13.46 -5.21
C GLU A 142 23.85 11.96 -5.40
N SER A 143 23.82 11.17 -4.32
CA SER A 143 24.00 9.72 -4.38
C SER A 143 22.87 9.01 -5.14
N ALA A 144 21.64 9.45 -5.00
CA ALA A 144 20.51 8.92 -5.76
C ALA A 144 20.58 9.31 -7.24
N LYS A 145 20.89 10.58 -7.52
CA LYS A 145 21.06 11.10 -8.89
C LYS A 145 22.18 10.39 -9.64
N ALA A 146 23.33 10.20 -9.01
CA ALA A 146 24.45 9.46 -9.59
C ALA A 146 24.09 8.00 -9.97
N ARG A 147 23.06 7.45 -9.33
CA ARG A 147 22.51 6.12 -9.61
C ARG A 147 21.39 6.14 -10.66
N GLY A 148 21.04 7.29 -11.20
CA GLY A 148 19.95 7.43 -12.15
C GLY A 148 18.55 7.34 -11.50
N VAL A 149 18.46 7.66 -10.22
CA VAL A 149 17.17 7.71 -9.52
C VAL A 149 16.57 9.10 -9.68
N SER A 150 15.33 9.17 -10.13
CA SER A 150 14.56 10.41 -10.19
C SER A 150 13.09 10.17 -9.78
N LEU A 151 12.45 11.23 -9.28
CA LEU A 151 11.03 11.22 -8.97
C LEU A 151 10.19 10.94 -10.21
N LYS A 152 10.55 11.61 -11.33
CA LYS A 152 9.81 11.46 -12.59
C LYS A 152 9.82 10.01 -13.05
N ASP A 153 11.00 9.39 -13.15
CA ASP A 153 11.10 8.02 -13.66
C ASP A 153 10.41 7.00 -12.73
N ALA A 154 10.42 7.24 -11.42
CA ALA A 154 9.71 6.39 -10.48
C ALA A 154 8.17 6.52 -10.64
N ILE A 155 7.66 7.72 -10.90
CA ILE A 155 6.24 7.96 -11.19
C ILE A 155 5.86 7.29 -12.51
N ASP A 156 6.68 7.45 -13.55
CA ASP A 156 6.46 6.84 -14.87
C ASP A 156 6.39 5.30 -14.73
N ARG A 157 7.27 4.70 -13.92
CA ARG A 157 7.21 3.25 -13.63
C ARG A 157 5.94 2.86 -12.89
N VAL A 158 5.45 3.66 -11.93
CA VAL A 158 4.17 3.38 -11.25
C VAL A 158 3.00 3.43 -12.23
N GLU A 159 3.04 4.28 -13.24
CA GLU A 159 2.00 4.33 -14.28
C GLU A 159 1.97 3.07 -15.13
N MET A 160 3.12 2.43 -15.30
CA MET A 160 3.27 1.19 -16.05
C MET A 160 3.04 -0.07 -15.21
N PHE A 161 2.65 0.04 -13.94
CA PHE A 161 2.41 -1.11 -13.09
C PHE A 161 1.34 -2.03 -13.65
N ASN A 162 1.66 -3.31 -13.71
CA ASN A 162 0.70 -4.36 -13.99
C ASN A 162 -0.10 -4.69 -12.72
N ILE A 163 -1.13 -3.90 -12.43
CA ILE A 163 -1.93 -4.04 -11.22
C ILE A 163 -3.05 -5.04 -11.44
N ASP A 164 -2.90 -6.20 -10.82
CA ASP A 164 -3.95 -7.20 -10.76
C ASP A 164 -5.02 -6.79 -9.74
N SER A 165 -6.29 -6.77 -10.15
CA SER A 165 -7.42 -6.46 -9.27
C SER A 165 -7.57 -7.43 -8.08
N ARG A 166 -6.98 -8.62 -8.18
CA ARG A 166 -6.92 -9.61 -7.09
C ARG A 166 -5.90 -9.25 -6.03
N GLU A 167 -4.90 -8.46 -6.40
CA GLU A 167 -3.87 -7.96 -5.50
C GLU A 167 -4.29 -6.61 -4.89
N LEU A 168 -4.62 -5.65 -5.72
CA LEU A 168 -4.87 -4.26 -5.35
C LEU A 168 -6.06 -3.68 -6.12
N ALA A 169 -6.60 -2.58 -5.62
CA ALA A 169 -7.76 -1.88 -6.20
C ALA A 169 -7.36 -0.97 -7.37
N GLY A 170 -6.78 -1.52 -8.45
CA GLY A 170 -6.60 -0.86 -9.74
C GLY A 170 -6.12 0.61 -9.67
N SER A 171 -6.85 1.53 -10.28
CA SER A 171 -6.52 2.96 -10.37
C SER A 171 -6.33 3.65 -8.99
N ARG A 172 -7.02 3.18 -7.94
CA ARG A 172 -6.83 3.69 -6.58
C ARG A 172 -5.44 3.34 -6.06
N ALA A 173 -4.98 2.12 -6.28
CA ALA A 173 -3.66 1.69 -5.87
C ALA A 173 -2.57 2.50 -6.58
N THR A 174 -2.68 2.72 -7.90
CA THR A 174 -1.75 3.58 -8.64
C THR A 174 -1.66 4.99 -8.05
N LYS A 175 -2.81 5.59 -7.70
CA LYS A 175 -2.84 6.89 -7.05
C LYS A 175 -2.13 6.89 -5.69
N GLN A 176 -2.31 5.85 -4.89
CA GLN A 176 -1.66 5.70 -3.58
C GLN A 176 -0.15 5.53 -3.71
N PHE A 177 0.33 4.74 -4.67
CA PHE A 177 1.77 4.62 -4.96
C PHE A 177 2.39 5.96 -5.37
N LYS A 178 1.74 6.71 -6.28
CA LYS A 178 2.19 8.04 -6.68
C LYS A 178 2.25 9.01 -5.51
N GLN A 179 1.22 8.98 -4.66
CA GLN A 179 1.19 9.82 -3.47
C GLN A 179 2.34 9.49 -2.53
N GLY A 180 2.59 8.22 -2.23
CA GLY A 180 3.71 7.79 -1.39
C GLY A 180 5.08 8.23 -1.94
N ILE A 181 5.25 8.24 -3.27
CA ILE A 181 6.47 8.74 -3.91
C ILE A 181 6.62 10.26 -3.73
N LEU A 182 5.52 11.00 -3.75
CA LEU A 182 5.51 12.46 -3.69
C LEU A 182 5.53 13.02 -2.27
N ASP A 183 5.16 12.25 -1.26
CA ASP A 183 4.94 12.75 0.11
C ASP A 183 6.12 13.56 0.65
N GLY A 184 7.35 13.14 0.37
CA GLY A 184 8.54 13.88 0.81
C GLY A 184 8.83 15.17 0.03
N VAL A 185 8.10 15.45 -1.06
CA VAL A 185 8.21 16.72 -1.80
C VAL A 185 7.20 17.73 -1.30
N LEU A 186 6.01 17.25 -0.92
CA LEU A 186 4.89 18.12 -0.52
C LEU A 186 5.03 18.64 0.91
N GLU A 187 5.79 17.94 1.76
CA GLU A 187 6.00 18.31 3.15
C GLU A 187 7.50 18.38 3.46
N PRO A 188 7.94 19.34 4.29
CA PRO A 188 9.32 19.41 4.75
C PRO A 188 9.77 18.10 5.40
N ALA A 189 11.02 17.71 5.19
CA ALA A 189 11.55 16.42 5.68
C ALA A 189 11.43 16.21 7.20
N HIS A 190 11.40 17.31 7.97
CA HIS A 190 11.22 17.27 9.43
C HIS A 190 9.78 16.93 9.85
N ASP A 191 8.77 17.12 9.00
CA ASP A 191 7.38 16.78 9.32
C ASP A 191 7.14 15.26 9.22
N HIS A 192 8.00 14.55 8.50
CA HIS A 192 8.01 13.09 8.42
C HIS A 192 8.82 12.39 9.52
N ILE A 193 9.62 13.16 10.28
CA ILE A 193 10.35 12.67 11.43
C ILE A 193 9.45 12.89 12.64
N LEU A 194 8.88 11.81 13.18
CA LEU A 194 8.21 11.88 14.48
C LEU A 194 9.15 12.55 15.47
N PRO A 195 8.70 13.53 16.26
CA PRO A 195 9.53 14.12 17.29
C PRO A 195 10.08 13.00 18.14
N VAL A 196 11.39 13.01 18.34
CA VAL A 196 12.05 12.09 19.25
C VAL A 196 11.40 12.29 20.61
N ARG A 197 10.62 11.30 21.06
CA ARG A 197 10.08 11.30 22.42
C ARG A 197 11.27 11.34 23.37
N GLY A 198 11.37 12.41 24.12
CA GLY A 198 12.28 12.54 25.25
C GLY A 198 13.54 13.34 24.92
N VAL A 199 13.42 14.65 24.77
CA VAL A 199 14.35 15.59 25.39
C VAL A 199 13.45 16.51 26.22
N ASP A 200 13.26 16.14 27.46
CA ASP A 200 12.87 17.09 28.49
C ASP A 200 13.97 18.13 28.52
N MET A 201 13.69 19.32 28.03
CA MET A 201 14.56 20.47 28.29
C MET A 201 14.12 21.03 29.64
N GLU A 202 14.90 20.72 30.66
CA GLU A 202 14.97 21.55 31.86
C GLU A 202 15.57 22.92 31.54
#